data_7c61eecc30def8b6f1d9e51fa6b9d44f
#
_entry.id   7c61eecc30def8b6f1d9e51fa6b9d44f
#
_cell.length_a   1.000
_cell.length_b   1.000
_cell.length_c   1.000
_cell.angle_alpha   90.00
_cell.angle_beta   90.00
_cell.angle_gamma   90.00
#
_symmetry.space_group_name_H-M   'P 1'
#
loop_
_entity.id
_entity.type
_entity.pdbx_description
1 polymer ?
#
loop_
_entity_poly.entity_id
_entity_poly.type
_entity_poly.pdbx_seq_one_letter_code
_entity_poly.pdbx_strand_id
1 'polypeptide(L)'
;PDNFGLTSVYPNPFNPTASISFELPSDEKIKLSVFDVLGNEVDILFSDNLNAGEHTFTWDASEFSSGVYYFKLKCCALHSSVMKALLMK
;
A
#
# COMPACT_ATOMS: atom_id res chain seq x y z
N PRO A 1 -18.11 -4.67 0.39
CA PRO A 1 -17.24 -5.70 -0.13
C PRO A 1 -16.99 -6.78 0.89
N ASP A 2 -16.74 -7.99 0.38
CA ASP A 2 -16.51 -9.16 1.23
C ASP A 2 -15.05 -9.47 1.44
N ASN A 3 -14.16 -8.76 0.73
CA ASN A 3 -12.75 -9.10 0.72
C ASN A 3 -11.92 -8.03 1.43
N PHE A 4 -10.88 -8.50 2.12
CA PHE A 4 -9.85 -7.65 2.64
C PHE A 4 -8.62 -7.76 1.75
N GLY A 5 -8.02 -6.62 1.36
CA GLY A 5 -6.71 -6.65 0.76
C GLY A 5 -6.50 -5.62 -0.32
N LEU A 6 -5.24 -5.54 -0.73
CA LEU A 6 -4.80 -4.68 -1.83
C LEU A 6 -5.37 -5.22 -3.12
N THR A 7 -5.89 -4.32 -3.96
CA THR A 7 -6.46 -4.69 -5.25
C THR A 7 -5.58 -4.27 -6.41
N SER A 8 -4.89 -3.15 -6.28
CA SER A 8 -4.00 -2.69 -7.37
C SER A 8 -2.98 -1.68 -6.90
N VAL A 9 -1.87 -1.63 -7.64
CA VAL A 9 -0.90 -0.53 -7.58
C VAL A 9 -0.71 -0.08 -9.02
N TYR A 10 -1.03 1.19 -9.29
CA TYR A 10 -1.05 1.68 -10.66
C TYR A 10 -0.44 3.08 -10.74
N PRO A 11 0.36 3.38 -11.74
CA PRO A 11 0.91 2.44 -12.73
C PRO A 11 1.97 1.54 -12.11
N ASN A 12 2.31 0.46 -12.81
CA ASN A 12 3.38 -0.44 -12.37
C ASN A 12 4.09 -0.98 -13.62
N PRO A 13 5.31 -0.53 -13.93
CA PRO A 13 6.17 0.37 -13.14
C PRO A 13 5.60 1.78 -12.99
N PHE A 14 6.02 2.49 -11.94
CA PHE A 14 5.55 3.84 -11.69
C PHE A 14 6.72 4.82 -11.63
N ASN A 15 6.42 6.12 -11.87
CA ASN A 15 7.43 7.18 -11.88
C ASN A 15 6.77 8.55 -11.73
N PRO A 16 6.96 9.24 -10.63
CA PRO A 16 7.39 8.74 -9.33
C PRO A 16 6.21 8.39 -8.44
N THR A 17 4.97 8.50 -8.94
CA THR A 17 3.77 8.41 -8.16
C THR A 17 2.99 7.14 -8.49
N ALA A 18 2.53 6.45 -7.46
CA ALA A 18 1.70 5.27 -7.61
C ALA A 18 0.42 5.44 -6.81
N SER A 19 -0.69 4.92 -7.33
CA SER A 19 -1.96 4.84 -6.62
C SER A 19 -2.15 3.43 -6.12
N ILE A 20 -2.39 3.29 -4.82
CA ILE A 20 -2.57 2.01 -4.16
C ILE A 20 -4.02 1.89 -3.75
N SER A 21 -4.71 0.89 -4.26
CA SER A 21 -6.12 0.65 -3.98
C SER A 21 -6.30 -0.61 -3.17
N PHE A 22 -7.28 -0.61 -2.28
CA PHE A 22 -7.59 -1.76 -1.45
C PHE A 22 -9.05 -1.75 -1.04
N GLU A 23 -9.50 -2.88 -0.49
CA GLU A 23 -10.87 -3.06 -0.02
C GLU A 23 -10.88 -3.51 1.43
N LEU A 24 -11.87 -3.01 2.19
CA LEU A 24 -12.11 -3.42 3.58
C LEU A 24 -13.53 -3.98 3.67
N PRO A 25 -13.70 -5.19 4.24
CA PRO A 25 -15.04 -5.77 4.40
C PRO A 25 -15.82 -5.13 5.54
N SER A 26 -15.15 -4.48 6.47
CA SER A 26 -15.78 -3.82 7.62
C SER A 26 -14.94 -2.63 8.03
N ASP A 27 -15.49 -1.80 8.92
CA ASP A 27 -14.74 -0.67 9.46
C ASP A 27 -13.57 -1.21 10.28
N GLU A 28 -12.36 -0.77 9.97
CA GLU A 28 -11.15 -1.31 10.58
C GLU A 28 -10.14 -0.21 10.84
N LYS A 29 -9.28 -0.47 11.83
CA LYS A 29 -8.05 0.30 11.97
C LYS A 29 -7.01 -0.37 11.10
N ILE A 30 -6.44 0.38 10.16
CA ILE A 30 -5.47 -0.19 9.21
C ILE A 30 -4.17 0.60 9.21
N LYS A 31 -3.13 -0.04 8.69
CA LYS A 31 -1.84 0.60 8.44
C LYS A 31 -1.41 0.22 7.04
N LEU A 32 -1.16 1.23 6.20
CA LEU A 32 -0.64 1.05 4.85
C LEU A 32 0.78 1.57 4.82
N SER A 33 1.74 0.69 4.62
CA SER A 33 3.16 0.98 4.70
C SER A 33 3.88 0.62 3.40
N VAL A 34 5.07 1.22 3.22
CA VAL A 34 5.95 0.90 2.10
C VAL A 34 7.26 0.37 2.65
N PHE A 35 7.74 -0.73 2.07
CA PHE A 35 9.00 -1.37 2.44
C PHE A 35 9.92 -1.47 1.23
N ASP A 36 11.22 -1.41 1.47
CA ASP A 36 12.22 -1.64 0.42
C ASP A 36 12.55 -3.14 0.31
N VAL A 37 13.47 -3.48 -0.58
CA VAL A 37 13.84 -4.88 -0.82
C VAL A 37 14.55 -5.52 0.36
N LEU A 38 15.08 -4.73 1.28
CA LEU A 38 15.75 -5.24 2.48
C LEU A 38 14.76 -5.47 3.62
N GLY A 39 13.50 -5.13 3.41
CA GLY A 39 12.48 -5.29 4.45
C GLY A 39 12.38 -4.11 5.39
N ASN A 40 13.03 -2.99 5.08
CA ASN A 40 12.94 -1.77 5.89
C ASN A 40 11.68 -1.00 5.53
N GLU A 41 10.94 -0.57 6.55
CA GLU A 41 9.78 0.31 6.35
C GLU A 41 10.30 1.71 6.03
N VAL A 42 10.03 2.18 4.82
CA VAL A 42 10.56 3.46 4.36
C VAL A 42 9.52 4.57 4.39
N ASP A 43 8.23 4.23 4.46
CA ASP A 43 7.18 5.23 4.55
C ASP A 43 5.90 4.61 5.10
N ILE A 44 5.04 5.45 5.66
CA ILE A 44 3.71 5.05 6.12
C ILE A 44 2.72 5.97 5.42
N LEU A 45 1.84 5.39 4.60
CA LEU A 45 0.88 6.17 3.83
C LEU A 45 -0.37 6.51 4.65
N PHE A 46 -0.78 5.60 5.53
CA PHE A 46 -1.95 5.83 6.36
C PHE A 46 -1.91 4.88 7.56
N SER A 47 -2.35 5.39 8.72
CA SER A 47 -2.43 4.57 9.93
C SER A 47 -3.54 5.13 10.82
N ASP A 48 -4.75 4.63 10.64
CA ASP A 48 -5.92 5.06 11.43
C ASP A 48 -7.11 4.20 11.03
N ASN A 49 -8.29 4.57 11.53
CA ASN A 49 -9.54 3.91 11.21
C ASN A 49 -10.04 4.31 9.84
N LEU A 50 -10.57 3.34 9.09
CA LEU A 50 -11.24 3.58 7.82
C LEU A 50 -12.53 2.78 7.78
N ASN A 51 -13.51 3.32 7.05
CA ASN A 51 -14.79 2.66 6.84
C ASN A 51 -14.65 1.51 5.88
N ALA A 52 -15.56 0.55 5.95
CA ALA A 52 -15.68 -0.51 4.97
C ALA A 52 -15.81 0.08 3.57
N GLY A 53 -15.30 -0.62 2.56
CA GLY A 53 -15.38 -0.21 1.17
C GLY A 53 -14.02 -0.12 0.50
N GLU A 54 -14.02 0.54 -0.64
CA GLU A 54 -12.80 0.74 -1.43
C GLU A 54 -12.12 2.05 -1.07
N HIS A 55 -10.79 2.00 -1.01
CA HIS A 55 -9.98 3.18 -0.72
C HIS A 55 -8.78 3.21 -1.66
N THR A 56 -8.31 4.43 -1.95
CA THR A 56 -7.12 4.63 -2.78
C THR A 56 -6.25 5.69 -2.13
N PHE A 57 -4.97 5.39 -1.99
CA PHE A 57 -3.97 6.34 -1.52
C PHE A 57 -2.88 6.46 -2.54
N THR A 58 -2.23 7.61 -2.56
CA THR A 58 -1.16 7.92 -3.52
C THR A 58 0.16 8.03 -2.78
N TRP A 59 1.20 7.40 -3.35
CA TRP A 59 2.55 7.50 -2.84
C TRP A 59 3.42 8.26 -3.82
N ASP A 60 4.04 9.32 -3.35
CA ASP A 60 5.01 10.10 -4.13
C ASP A 60 6.40 9.64 -3.71
N ALA A 61 7.07 8.92 -4.60
CA ALA A 61 8.39 8.33 -4.35
C ALA A 61 9.52 9.16 -4.95
N SER A 62 9.31 10.46 -5.16
CA SER A 62 10.30 11.29 -5.83
C SER A 62 11.61 11.37 -5.06
N GLU A 63 11.59 11.14 -3.74
CA GLU A 63 12.81 11.18 -2.92
C GLU A 63 13.42 9.80 -2.70
N PHE A 64 12.90 8.79 -3.35
CA PHE A 64 13.38 7.41 -3.20
C PHE A 64 14.09 6.96 -4.46
N SER A 65 15.01 6.00 -4.29
CA SER A 65 15.78 5.44 -5.41
C SER A 65 14.93 4.49 -6.23
N SER A 66 15.21 4.38 -7.52
CA SER A 66 14.59 3.38 -8.38
C SER A 66 14.82 1.98 -7.80
N GLY A 67 13.82 1.13 -7.92
CA GLY A 67 13.91 -0.23 -7.42
C GLY A 67 12.54 -0.79 -7.07
N VAL A 68 12.54 -1.97 -6.48
CA VAL A 68 11.31 -2.66 -6.09
C VAL A 68 10.91 -2.21 -4.69
N TYR A 69 9.61 -1.93 -4.54
CA TYR A 69 9.02 -1.57 -3.26
C TYR A 69 7.81 -2.46 -3.01
N TYR A 70 7.56 -2.72 -1.73
CA TYR A 70 6.43 -3.54 -1.28
C TYR A 70 5.46 -2.66 -0.52
N PHE A 71 4.19 -2.76 -0.87
CA PHE A 71 3.11 -2.06 -0.16
C PHE A 71 2.41 -3.09 0.71
N LYS A 72 2.27 -2.78 1.99
CA LYS A 72 1.67 -3.70 2.95
C LYS A 72 0.49 -3.05 3.62
N LEU A 73 -0.66 -3.69 3.49
CA LEU A 73 -1.88 -3.31 4.18
C LEU A 73 -2.09 -4.29 5.33
N LYS A 74 -2.23 -3.75 6.53
CA LYS A 74 -2.42 -4.57 7.73
C LYS A 74 -3.57 -4.00 8.54
N CYS A 75 -4.49 -4.85 9.00
CA CYS A 75 -5.55 -4.38 9.88
C CYS A 75 -5.41 -4.94 11.28
N CYS A 76 -5.58 -6.22 11.42
CA CYS A 76 -5.55 -6.89 12.72
C CYS A 76 -4.47 -7.97 12.68
N ALA A 77 -4.38 -8.76 13.74
CA ALA A 77 -3.31 -9.76 13.85
C ALA A 77 -3.35 -10.81 12.75
N LEU A 78 -4.54 -11.03 12.14
CA LEU A 78 -4.74 -12.14 11.21
C LEU A 78 -4.81 -11.71 9.74
N HIS A 79 -4.89 -10.40 9.46
CA HIS A 79 -5.10 -9.94 8.10
C HIS A 79 -4.01 -8.99 7.64
N SER A 80 -3.30 -9.38 6.61
CA SER A 80 -2.35 -8.50 5.93
C SER A 80 -2.33 -8.86 4.45
N SER A 81 -1.98 -7.89 3.63
CA SER A 81 -1.89 -8.04 2.19
C SER A 81 -0.67 -7.29 1.69
N VAL A 82 0.08 -7.89 0.77
CA VAL A 82 1.31 -7.30 0.24
C VAL A 82 1.26 -7.32 -1.27
N MET A 83 1.69 -6.22 -1.87
CA MET A 83 1.79 -6.10 -3.32
C MET A 83 3.07 -5.34 -3.64
N LYS A 84 3.78 -5.77 -4.69
CA LYS A 84 5.04 -5.11 -5.06
C LYS A 84 4.87 -4.28 -6.32
N ALA A 85 5.71 -3.26 -6.47
CA ALA A 85 5.76 -2.45 -7.67
C ALA A 85 7.18 -1.96 -7.90
N LEU A 86 7.48 -1.61 -9.14
CA LEU A 86 8.80 -1.16 -9.56
C LEU A 86 8.76 0.35 -9.78
N LEU A 87 9.63 1.06 -9.06
CA LEU A 87 9.85 2.49 -9.28
C LEU A 87 10.94 2.64 -10.33
N MET A 88 10.59 3.27 -11.43
CA MET A 88 11.53 3.54 -12.53
C MET A 88 11.60 5.04 -12.75
N LYS A 89 12.63 5.62 -12.23
CA LYS A 89 12.87 7.06 -12.40
C LYS A 89 13.68 7.35 -13.66
#